data_dcb4a0d660d11c220c060be68f6a2f13
#
_entry.id   dcb4a0d660d11c220c060be68f6a2f13
#
_cell.length_a   1.000
_cell.length_b   1.000
_cell.length_c   1.000
_cell.angle_alpha   90.00
_cell.angle_beta   90.00
_cell.angle_gamma   90.00
#
_symmetry.space_group_name_H-M   'P 1'
#
loop_
_entity.id
_entity.type
_entity.pdbx_description
1 polymer ?
#
loop_
_entity_poly.entity_id
_entity_poly.type
_entity_poly.pdbx_seq_one_letter_code
_entity_poly.pdbx_strand_id
1 'polypeptide(L)'
;MESGRPGQLIAIVSARSDGATSVALGLAAVMGARHRTVLVDVNRDNAEIATFLNADESKTVYHLAYNAQLAAITEIELREHLQWQDGFAVLPGITDQRQAEPIAPLFMGNLLQVLRKEFELVLVDGGRLRQSLPAALSTGSVLWVVGPRPLGLAAFERAYRAVEEVTHPTLNLQVVLNRVSPQSLAHVATFVRSEYGLPVLGEVPDCPNFWSRAELAHSVRGLSTPIVDRQRALRAYGEEAIPMRAALEGLVERISEPAVSAATAS
;
A
#
# COMPACT_ATOMS: atom_id res chain seq x y z
N MET A 1 29.38 1.63 -10.43
CA MET A 1 27.95 1.52 -10.08
C MET A 1 27.56 2.88 -9.54
N GLU A 2 26.80 3.65 -10.31
CA GLU A 2 26.27 4.94 -9.84
C GLU A 2 25.42 4.67 -8.60
N SER A 3 25.68 5.41 -7.52
CA SER A 3 24.86 5.42 -6.32
C SER A 3 23.51 6.03 -6.66
N GLY A 4 22.60 5.24 -7.21
CA GLY A 4 21.24 5.63 -7.47
C GLY A 4 20.60 6.15 -6.18
N ARG A 5 19.65 7.09 -6.29
CA ARG A 5 18.86 7.51 -5.13
C ARG A 5 18.21 6.28 -4.51
N PRO A 6 18.21 6.16 -3.17
CA PRO A 6 17.55 5.05 -2.51
C PRO A 6 16.05 5.07 -2.87
N GLY A 7 15.46 3.89 -3.05
CA GLY A 7 14.06 3.74 -3.40
C GLY A 7 13.11 4.42 -2.41
N GLN A 8 11.96 4.84 -2.90
CA GLN A 8 10.92 5.45 -2.08
C GLN A 8 10.22 4.39 -1.24
N LEU A 9 9.95 4.70 0.04
CA LEU A 9 9.19 3.86 0.95
C LEU A 9 7.82 4.48 1.21
N ILE A 10 6.75 3.71 1.10
CA ILE A 10 5.38 4.16 1.36
C ILE A 10 4.63 3.08 2.13
N ALA A 11 4.17 3.39 3.33
CA ALA A 11 3.22 2.54 4.03
C ALA A 11 1.79 2.87 3.62
N ILE A 12 0.97 1.84 3.41
CA ILE A 12 -0.44 1.97 3.08
C ILE A 12 -1.24 1.36 4.21
N VAL A 13 -2.05 2.18 4.87
CA VAL A 13 -2.77 1.80 6.09
C VAL A 13 -4.21 2.31 6.07
N SER A 14 -5.04 1.75 6.94
CA SER A 14 -6.39 2.26 7.20
C SER A 14 -6.73 2.18 8.68
N ALA A 15 -7.70 2.95 9.14
CA ALA A 15 -8.19 2.88 10.52
C ALA A 15 -9.06 1.63 10.77
N ARG A 16 -9.65 1.11 9.69
CA ARG A 16 -10.52 -0.08 9.67
C ARG A 16 -10.38 -0.75 8.30
N SER A 17 -11.26 -1.70 7.97
CA SER A 17 -11.24 -2.40 6.68
C SER A 17 -11.73 -1.52 5.51
N ASP A 18 -11.10 -0.37 5.30
CA ASP A 18 -11.42 0.58 4.22
C ASP A 18 -10.67 0.27 2.91
N GLY A 19 -9.98 -0.89 2.83
CA GLY A 19 -9.37 -1.41 1.61
C GLY A 19 -7.90 -0.99 1.40
N ALA A 20 -7.12 -0.84 2.47
CA ALA A 20 -5.68 -0.57 2.37
C ALA A 20 -4.97 -1.59 1.47
N THR A 21 -5.20 -2.89 1.70
CA THR A 21 -4.64 -3.98 0.88
C THR A 21 -5.01 -3.87 -0.60
N SER A 22 -6.28 -3.53 -0.91
CA SER A 22 -6.72 -3.35 -2.30
C SER A 22 -6.01 -2.18 -2.98
N VAL A 23 -5.85 -1.06 -2.27
CA VAL A 23 -5.10 0.11 -2.77
C VAL A 23 -3.62 -0.24 -2.93
N ALA A 24 -3.02 -0.96 -1.99
CA ALA A 24 -1.63 -1.39 -2.04
C ALA A 24 -1.35 -2.29 -3.25
N LEU A 25 -2.20 -3.30 -3.48
CA LEU A 25 -2.14 -4.18 -4.64
C LEU A 25 -2.30 -3.41 -5.95
N GLY A 26 -3.30 -2.53 -6.01
CA GLY A 26 -3.55 -1.72 -7.20
C GLY A 26 -2.38 -0.79 -7.53
N LEU A 27 -1.81 -0.13 -6.54
CA LEU A 27 -0.62 0.71 -6.72
C LEU A 27 0.59 -0.12 -7.15
N ALA A 28 0.84 -1.28 -6.52
CA ALA A 28 1.94 -2.17 -6.88
C ALA A 28 1.85 -2.60 -8.36
N ALA A 29 0.65 -2.97 -8.81
CA ALA A 29 0.41 -3.40 -10.19
C ALA A 29 0.64 -2.26 -11.20
N VAL A 30 0.10 -1.07 -10.93
CA VAL A 30 0.23 0.08 -11.84
C VAL A 30 1.66 0.62 -11.86
N MET A 31 2.30 0.74 -10.69
CA MET A 31 3.67 1.24 -10.57
C MET A 31 4.70 0.23 -11.07
N GLY A 32 4.46 -1.06 -10.84
CA GLY A 32 5.32 -2.15 -11.31
C GLY A 32 5.47 -2.21 -12.83
N ALA A 33 4.51 -1.67 -13.58
CA ALA A 33 4.63 -1.54 -15.03
C ALA A 33 5.70 -0.53 -15.49
N ARG A 34 6.16 0.36 -14.60
CA ARG A 34 7.08 1.47 -14.92
C ARG A 34 8.32 1.52 -14.03
N HIS A 35 8.24 0.96 -12.84
CA HIS A 35 9.27 1.03 -11.80
C HIS A 35 9.54 -0.35 -11.22
N ARG A 36 10.77 -0.60 -10.81
CA ARG A 36 11.09 -1.79 -10.00
C ARG A 36 10.40 -1.65 -8.63
N THR A 37 9.24 -2.31 -8.51
CA THR A 37 8.36 -2.18 -7.36
C THR A 37 8.31 -3.48 -6.57
N VAL A 38 8.29 -3.35 -5.23
CA VAL A 38 8.01 -4.46 -4.32
C VAL A 38 6.88 -4.10 -3.36
N LEU A 39 5.98 -5.04 -3.12
CA LEU A 39 4.92 -4.95 -2.13
C LEU A 39 5.23 -5.90 -0.97
N VAL A 40 5.31 -5.35 0.24
CA VAL A 40 5.54 -6.09 1.49
C VAL A 40 4.26 -6.11 2.30
N ASP A 41 3.76 -7.29 2.64
CA ASP A 41 2.57 -7.45 3.47
C ASP A 41 2.97 -7.66 4.94
N VAL A 42 2.70 -6.65 5.76
CA VAL A 42 2.89 -6.70 7.22
C VAL A 42 1.56 -6.62 7.97
N ASN A 43 0.45 -6.83 7.25
CA ASN A 43 -0.89 -6.83 7.82
C ASN A 43 -1.09 -8.07 8.67
N ARG A 44 -0.90 -7.92 9.96
CA ARG A 44 -0.98 -9.02 10.92
C ARG A 44 -2.39 -9.50 11.18
N ASP A 45 -3.40 -8.64 11.02
CA ASP A 45 -4.80 -8.99 11.27
C ASP A 45 -5.41 -9.83 10.16
N ASN A 46 -5.01 -9.56 8.93
CA ASN A 46 -5.62 -10.13 7.74
C ASN A 46 -4.67 -10.03 6.54
N ALA A 47 -3.60 -10.82 6.58
CA ALA A 47 -2.64 -10.93 5.48
C ALA A 47 -3.29 -11.69 4.32
N GLU A 48 -3.92 -10.99 3.39
CA GLU A 48 -4.65 -11.58 2.27
C GLU A 48 -3.85 -11.59 0.97
N ILE A 49 -2.69 -10.90 0.89
CA ILE A 49 -1.94 -10.76 -0.37
C ILE A 49 -1.51 -12.11 -0.92
N ALA A 50 -1.05 -13.04 -0.06
CA ALA A 50 -0.69 -14.39 -0.51
C ALA A 50 -1.86 -15.09 -1.19
N THR A 51 -3.04 -15.07 -0.58
CA THR A 51 -4.27 -15.66 -1.13
C THR A 51 -4.69 -14.98 -2.43
N PHE A 52 -4.65 -13.64 -2.48
CA PHE A 52 -5.05 -12.87 -3.65
C PHE A 52 -4.16 -13.11 -4.87
N LEU A 53 -2.89 -13.31 -4.67
CA LEU A 53 -1.92 -13.52 -5.74
C LEU A 53 -1.58 -14.98 -5.98
N ASN A 54 -2.18 -15.91 -5.23
CA ASN A 54 -1.80 -17.32 -5.22
C ASN A 54 -0.29 -17.50 -4.99
N ALA A 55 0.25 -16.74 -4.03
CA ALA A 55 1.65 -16.76 -3.68
C ALA A 55 1.98 -17.93 -2.73
N ASP A 56 3.25 -18.34 -2.70
CA ASP A 56 3.75 -19.40 -1.81
C ASP A 56 3.74 -18.91 -0.35
N GLU A 57 2.87 -19.47 0.46
CA GLU A 57 2.72 -19.11 1.88
C GLU A 57 3.87 -19.62 2.77
N SER A 58 4.80 -20.42 2.24
CA SER A 58 6.01 -20.81 2.95
C SER A 58 7.13 -19.76 2.87
N LYS A 59 6.98 -18.72 2.04
CA LYS A 59 7.96 -17.66 1.77
C LYS A 59 7.39 -16.29 2.11
N THR A 60 7.24 -16.03 3.39
CA THR A 60 6.62 -14.79 3.88
C THR A 60 7.63 -13.89 4.60
N VAL A 61 7.24 -12.64 4.84
CA VAL A 61 8.02 -11.70 5.66
C VAL A 61 8.26 -12.25 7.08
N TYR A 62 7.33 -13.04 7.60
CA TYR A 62 7.44 -13.65 8.94
C TYR A 62 8.44 -14.80 8.96
N HIS A 63 8.46 -15.64 7.92
CA HIS A 63 9.49 -16.70 7.78
C HIS A 63 10.88 -16.08 7.63
N LEU A 64 11.00 -15.02 6.85
CA LEU A 64 12.25 -14.28 6.71
C LEU A 64 12.69 -13.67 8.05
N ALA A 65 11.77 -13.07 8.81
CA ALA A 65 12.04 -12.51 10.13
C ALA A 65 12.47 -13.58 11.15
N TYR A 66 11.82 -14.72 11.12
CA TYR A 66 12.17 -15.85 11.99
C TYR A 66 13.55 -16.42 11.68
N ASN A 67 13.87 -16.60 10.40
CA ASN A 67 15.15 -17.15 9.97
C ASN A 67 16.32 -16.20 10.25
N ALA A 68 16.11 -14.90 10.10
CA ALA A 68 17.14 -13.89 10.32
C ALA A 68 17.58 -13.74 11.79
N GLN A 69 16.82 -14.21 12.76
CA GLN A 69 17.13 -14.26 14.22
C GLN A 69 17.98 -13.08 14.72
N LEU A 70 17.63 -11.85 14.39
CA LEU A 70 18.37 -10.61 14.68
C LEU A 70 19.67 -10.42 13.85
N ALA A 71 20.02 -11.33 12.96
CA ALA A 71 21.11 -11.15 12.01
C ALA A 71 20.73 -10.17 10.90
N ALA A 72 21.72 -9.61 10.23
CA ALA A 72 21.46 -8.80 9.04
C ALA A 72 20.87 -9.69 7.93
N ILE A 73 19.76 -9.24 7.32
CA ILE A 73 19.16 -9.91 6.18
C ILE A 73 20.16 -9.85 5.02
N THR A 74 20.49 -11.00 4.46
CA THR A 74 21.31 -11.07 3.25
C THR A 74 20.45 -10.90 2.01
N GLU A 75 21.05 -10.40 0.92
CA GLU A 75 20.36 -10.31 -0.38
C GLU A 75 19.90 -11.68 -0.88
N ILE A 76 20.63 -12.75 -0.56
CA ILE A 76 20.29 -14.12 -0.96
C ILE A 76 19.01 -14.56 -0.25
N GLU A 77 18.94 -14.43 1.08
CA GLU A 77 17.75 -14.78 1.86
C GLU A 77 16.52 -13.96 1.42
N LEU A 78 16.70 -12.68 1.16
CA LEU A 78 15.63 -11.84 0.64
C LEU A 78 15.12 -12.36 -0.71
N ARG A 79 16.01 -12.66 -1.65
CA ARG A 79 15.65 -13.14 -2.99
C ARG A 79 14.95 -14.50 -2.96
N GLU A 80 15.26 -15.37 -2.01
CA GLU A 80 14.58 -16.66 -1.82
C GLU A 80 13.12 -16.52 -1.36
N HIS A 81 12.78 -15.42 -0.67
CA HIS A 81 11.44 -15.14 -0.18
C HIS A 81 10.64 -14.22 -1.10
N LEU A 82 11.30 -13.45 -1.95
CA LEU A 82 10.62 -12.60 -2.92
C LEU A 82 9.95 -13.43 -4.01
N GLN A 83 8.69 -13.11 -4.29
CA GLN A 83 7.91 -13.76 -5.32
C GLN A 83 7.52 -12.74 -6.40
N TRP A 84 7.71 -13.11 -7.65
CA TRP A 84 7.43 -12.21 -8.76
C TRP A 84 6.00 -12.42 -9.28
N GLN A 85 5.31 -11.32 -9.42
CA GLN A 85 4.02 -11.20 -10.07
C GLN A 85 4.17 -10.41 -11.38
N ASP A 86 3.10 -10.27 -12.15
CA ASP A 86 3.15 -9.52 -13.41
C ASP A 86 3.53 -8.04 -13.17
N GLY A 87 4.81 -7.74 -13.27
CA GLY A 87 5.38 -6.40 -13.19
C GLY A 87 5.94 -5.96 -11.83
N PHE A 88 5.68 -6.68 -10.73
CA PHE A 88 6.22 -6.31 -9.40
C PHE A 88 6.63 -7.54 -8.58
N ALA A 89 7.46 -7.32 -7.58
CA ALA A 89 7.80 -8.35 -6.59
C ALA A 89 6.87 -8.25 -5.38
N VAL A 90 6.62 -9.37 -4.71
CA VAL A 90 5.86 -9.41 -3.47
C VAL A 90 6.61 -10.19 -2.39
N LEU A 91 6.57 -9.69 -1.17
CA LEU A 91 6.95 -10.40 0.04
C LEU A 91 5.67 -10.54 0.88
N PRO A 92 4.97 -11.69 0.78
CA PRO A 92 3.66 -11.85 1.38
C PRO A 92 3.72 -11.93 2.89
N GLY A 93 2.60 -11.61 3.54
CA GLY A 93 2.35 -11.85 4.95
C GLY A 93 1.95 -13.29 5.22
N ILE A 94 1.77 -13.64 6.50
CA ILE A 94 1.32 -14.96 6.90
C ILE A 94 -0.21 -14.96 7.09
N THR A 95 -0.87 -15.95 6.51
CA THR A 95 -2.34 -16.09 6.56
C THR A 95 -2.83 -16.69 7.89
N ASP A 96 -2.05 -17.57 8.50
CA ASP A 96 -2.36 -18.11 9.84
C ASP A 96 -1.89 -17.15 10.94
N GLN A 97 -2.79 -16.32 11.43
CA GLN A 97 -2.53 -15.33 12.48
C GLN A 97 -1.96 -15.92 13.78
N ARG A 98 -2.18 -17.22 14.06
CA ARG A 98 -1.62 -17.89 15.25
C ARG A 98 -0.10 -18.06 15.14
N GLN A 99 0.43 -18.05 13.91
CA GLN A 99 1.86 -18.15 13.64
C GLN A 99 2.50 -16.77 13.43
N ALA A 100 1.70 -15.71 13.33
CA ALA A 100 2.18 -14.35 13.12
C ALA A 100 2.72 -13.74 14.42
N GLU A 101 4.00 -13.87 14.67
CA GLU A 101 4.66 -13.13 15.73
C GLU A 101 4.88 -11.65 15.34
N PRO A 102 4.99 -10.73 16.31
CA PRO A 102 5.35 -9.35 16.02
C PRO A 102 6.72 -9.28 15.35
N ILE A 103 6.78 -8.64 14.20
CA ILE A 103 8.06 -8.36 13.54
C ILE A 103 8.79 -7.28 14.35
N ALA A 104 10.01 -7.56 14.77
CA ALA A 104 10.80 -6.61 15.52
C ALA A 104 11.06 -5.34 14.70
N PRO A 105 10.92 -4.12 15.28
CA PRO A 105 11.16 -2.86 14.56
C PRO A 105 12.55 -2.78 13.91
N LEU A 106 13.58 -3.31 14.58
CA LEU A 106 14.93 -3.36 14.04
C LEU A 106 15.03 -4.22 12.77
N PHE A 107 14.37 -5.39 12.77
CA PHE A 107 14.31 -6.25 11.59
C PHE A 107 13.61 -5.51 10.45
N MET A 108 12.45 -4.90 10.73
CA MET A 108 11.70 -4.14 9.72
C MET A 108 12.55 -3.00 9.14
N GLY A 109 13.24 -2.25 9.97
CA GLY A 109 14.15 -1.18 9.52
C GLY A 109 15.23 -1.71 8.59
N ASN A 110 15.87 -2.83 8.94
CA ASN A 110 16.90 -3.47 8.12
C ASN A 110 16.32 -3.98 6.80
N LEU A 111 15.19 -4.66 6.83
CA LEU A 111 14.50 -5.15 5.63
C LEU A 111 14.20 -4.00 4.66
N LEU A 112 13.60 -2.92 5.14
CA LEU A 112 13.27 -1.77 4.32
C LEU A 112 14.52 -1.11 3.73
N GLN A 113 15.64 -1.05 4.46
CA GLN A 113 16.90 -0.52 3.94
C GLN A 113 17.50 -1.41 2.85
N VAL A 114 17.39 -2.73 2.96
CA VAL A 114 17.84 -3.65 1.91
C VAL A 114 16.94 -3.52 0.67
N LEU A 115 15.63 -3.54 0.87
CA LEU A 115 14.66 -3.43 -0.25
C LEU A 115 14.83 -2.14 -1.06
N ARG A 116 15.01 -0.99 -0.40
CA ARG A 116 15.18 0.30 -1.12
C ARG A 116 16.50 0.44 -1.88
N LYS A 117 17.44 -0.46 -1.71
CA LYS A 117 18.64 -0.55 -2.58
C LYS A 117 18.33 -1.30 -3.88
N GLU A 118 17.45 -2.29 -3.81
CA GLU A 118 17.09 -3.17 -4.92
C GLU A 118 15.90 -2.63 -5.74
N PHE A 119 14.97 -1.92 -5.10
CA PHE A 119 13.72 -1.45 -5.70
C PHE A 119 13.63 0.07 -5.69
N GLU A 120 13.05 0.63 -6.76
CA GLU A 120 12.78 2.07 -6.87
C GLU A 120 11.61 2.47 -5.97
N LEU A 121 10.67 1.52 -5.75
CA LEU A 121 9.51 1.71 -4.91
C LEU A 121 9.27 0.50 -4.00
N VAL A 122 9.15 0.78 -2.71
CA VAL A 122 8.79 -0.20 -1.70
C VAL A 122 7.46 0.20 -1.08
N LEU A 123 6.42 -0.56 -1.36
CA LEU A 123 5.09 -0.41 -0.78
C LEU A 123 4.95 -1.37 0.40
N VAL A 124 4.44 -0.88 1.52
CA VAL A 124 4.22 -1.69 2.73
C VAL A 124 2.72 -1.70 3.03
N ASP A 125 2.06 -2.82 2.82
CA ASP A 125 0.68 -3.01 3.28
C ASP A 125 0.67 -3.25 4.79
N GLY A 126 0.27 -2.23 5.52
CA GLY A 126 0.14 -2.29 6.97
C GLY A 126 -1.28 -2.67 7.43
N GLY A 127 -2.24 -2.81 6.50
CA GLY A 127 -3.61 -3.11 6.86
C GLY A 127 -4.20 -2.09 7.83
N ARG A 128 -4.52 -2.54 9.07
CA ARG A 128 -5.00 -1.64 10.12
C ARG A 128 -3.84 -1.00 10.87
N LEU A 129 -3.84 0.33 10.90
CA LEU A 129 -2.77 1.16 11.46
C LEU A 129 -2.34 0.75 12.88
N ARG A 130 -3.28 0.38 13.75
CA ARG A 130 -2.99 0.07 15.15
C ARG A 130 -1.90 -0.99 15.34
N GLN A 131 -1.81 -1.96 14.43
CA GLN A 131 -0.86 -3.07 14.53
C GLN A 131 0.39 -2.84 13.70
N SER A 132 0.29 -2.07 12.64
CA SER A 132 1.38 -1.77 11.70
C SER A 132 2.06 -0.43 11.96
N LEU A 133 1.64 0.31 12.99
CA LEU A 133 2.16 1.66 13.25
C LEU A 133 3.70 1.73 13.27
N PRO A 134 4.43 0.82 13.95
CA PRO A 134 5.91 0.88 13.93
C PRO A 134 6.48 0.70 12.52
N ALA A 135 5.93 -0.20 11.71
CA ALA A 135 6.36 -0.39 10.34
C ALA A 135 6.01 0.83 9.47
N ALA A 136 4.80 1.38 9.63
CA ALA A 136 4.36 2.57 8.92
C ALA A 136 5.25 3.79 9.24
N LEU A 137 5.56 4.02 10.50
CA LEU A 137 6.45 5.11 10.92
C LEU A 137 7.88 4.96 10.39
N SER A 138 8.35 3.72 10.24
CA SER A 138 9.68 3.44 9.69
C SER A 138 9.83 3.81 8.21
N THR A 139 8.74 3.99 7.48
CA THR A 139 8.78 4.38 6.07
C THR A 139 8.98 5.88 5.85
N GLY A 140 8.61 6.71 6.81
CA GLY A 140 8.62 8.18 6.70
C GLY A 140 7.52 8.75 5.80
N SER A 141 6.79 7.91 5.05
CA SER A 141 5.67 8.31 4.20
C SER A 141 4.52 7.32 4.36
N VAL A 142 3.34 7.85 4.69
CA VAL A 142 2.15 7.05 4.97
C VAL A 142 1.00 7.52 4.09
N LEU A 143 0.42 6.57 3.36
CA LEU A 143 -0.80 6.73 2.61
C LEU A 143 -1.96 6.15 3.42
N TRP A 144 -2.80 7.02 3.96
CA TRP A 144 -3.93 6.60 4.77
C TRP A 144 -5.18 6.44 3.93
N VAL A 145 -5.68 5.22 3.87
CA VAL A 145 -6.89 4.88 3.12
C VAL A 145 -8.11 5.07 4.00
N VAL A 146 -9.05 5.88 3.55
CA VAL A 146 -10.26 6.27 4.29
C VAL A 146 -11.50 5.97 3.44
N GLY A 147 -12.45 5.24 4.02
CA GLY A 147 -13.78 5.07 3.40
C GLY A 147 -14.63 6.33 3.60
N PRO A 148 -15.17 6.97 2.53
CA PRO A 148 -15.92 8.22 2.61
C PRO A 148 -17.37 8.00 3.09
N ARG A 149 -17.52 7.32 4.21
CA ARG A 149 -18.79 7.01 4.88
C ARG A 149 -18.66 7.35 6.37
N PRO A 150 -19.78 7.60 7.09
CA PRO A 150 -19.72 8.04 8.49
C PRO A 150 -18.85 7.18 9.40
N LEU A 151 -18.94 5.87 9.28
CA LEU A 151 -18.14 4.94 10.10
C LEU A 151 -16.65 4.94 9.72
N GLY A 152 -16.31 5.11 8.43
CA GLY A 152 -14.92 5.23 7.96
C GLY A 152 -14.28 6.50 8.49
N LEU A 153 -14.99 7.62 8.34
CA LEU A 153 -14.53 8.92 8.81
C LEU A 153 -14.34 8.94 10.33
N ALA A 154 -15.34 8.47 11.10
CA ALA A 154 -15.23 8.41 12.56
C ALA A 154 -14.10 7.48 13.05
N ALA A 155 -13.79 6.41 12.30
CA ALA A 155 -12.65 5.56 12.62
C ALA A 155 -11.32 6.26 12.30
N PHE A 156 -11.25 6.98 11.18
CA PHE A 156 -10.11 7.81 10.80
C PHE A 156 -9.82 8.86 11.88
N GLU A 157 -10.82 9.64 12.29
CA GLU A 157 -10.68 10.67 13.33
C GLU A 157 -10.08 10.14 14.63
N ARG A 158 -10.64 9.03 15.13
CA ARG A 158 -10.12 8.40 16.36
C ARG A 158 -8.68 7.92 16.22
N ALA A 159 -8.35 7.31 15.09
CA ALA A 159 -7.02 6.79 14.85
C ALA A 159 -6.01 7.93 14.59
N TYR A 160 -6.42 8.97 13.89
CA TYR A 160 -5.59 10.14 13.62
C TYR A 160 -5.15 10.83 14.92
N ARG A 161 -6.05 11.08 15.84
CA ARG A 161 -5.71 11.68 17.16
C ARG A 161 -4.69 10.85 17.92
N ALA A 162 -4.83 9.53 17.91
CA ALA A 162 -3.86 8.65 18.57
C ALA A 162 -2.48 8.64 17.88
N VAL A 163 -2.45 8.87 16.57
CA VAL A 163 -1.21 8.94 15.80
C VAL A 163 -0.55 10.31 15.95
N GLU A 164 -1.34 11.38 15.94
CA GLU A 164 -0.85 12.76 16.10
C GLU A 164 -0.04 12.95 17.38
N GLU A 165 -0.43 12.27 18.46
CA GLU A 165 0.28 12.29 19.75
C GLU A 165 1.68 11.64 19.71
N VAL A 166 1.91 10.72 18.77
CA VAL A 166 3.15 9.92 18.68
C VAL A 166 3.95 10.17 17.40
N THR A 167 3.41 10.95 16.46
CA THR A 167 4.08 11.19 15.18
C THR A 167 5.05 12.36 15.25
N HIS A 168 6.21 12.16 14.62
CA HIS A 168 7.17 13.24 14.42
C HIS A 168 6.73 14.17 13.28
N PRO A 169 7.00 15.49 13.34
CA PRO A 169 6.64 16.46 12.28
C PRO A 169 7.17 16.12 10.88
N THR A 170 8.11 15.20 10.78
CA THR A 170 8.72 14.77 9.51
C THR A 170 7.94 13.67 8.79
N LEU A 171 6.86 13.12 9.40
CA LEU A 171 6.06 12.09 8.74
C LEU A 171 5.23 12.70 7.62
N ASN A 172 5.46 12.26 6.39
CA ASN A 172 4.65 12.63 5.24
C ASN A 172 3.35 11.80 5.24
N LEU A 173 2.29 12.35 5.81
CA LEU A 173 0.99 11.71 5.89
C LEU A 173 0.04 12.26 4.82
N GLN A 174 -0.48 11.38 3.98
CA GLN A 174 -1.38 11.70 2.89
C GLN A 174 -2.61 10.80 2.92
N VAL A 175 -3.74 11.26 2.40
CA VAL A 175 -5.01 10.54 2.44
C VAL A 175 -5.46 10.14 1.03
N VAL A 176 -5.98 8.91 0.91
CA VAL A 176 -6.72 8.44 -0.26
C VAL A 176 -8.13 8.06 0.18
N LEU A 177 -9.13 8.59 -0.49
CA LEU A 177 -10.52 8.15 -0.31
C LEU A 177 -10.75 6.90 -1.17
N ASN A 178 -11.16 5.80 -0.55
CA ASN A 178 -11.41 4.53 -1.24
C ASN A 178 -12.87 4.11 -1.14
N ARG A 179 -13.35 3.40 -2.16
CA ARG A 179 -14.75 3.01 -2.30
C ARG A 179 -15.69 4.22 -2.42
N VAL A 180 -15.26 5.19 -3.21
CA VAL A 180 -16.07 6.37 -3.51
C VAL A 180 -17.21 5.96 -4.43
N SER A 181 -18.43 6.30 -4.05
CA SER A 181 -19.66 6.01 -4.78
C SER A 181 -20.60 7.22 -4.72
N PRO A 182 -21.70 7.26 -5.50
CA PRO A 182 -22.70 8.33 -5.41
C PRO A 182 -23.31 8.51 -4.00
N GLN A 183 -23.23 7.48 -3.15
CA GLN A 183 -23.72 7.54 -1.76
C GLN A 183 -22.63 8.00 -0.77
N SER A 184 -21.43 8.30 -1.25
CA SER A 184 -20.36 8.82 -0.42
C SER A 184 -20.65 10.24 0.04
N LEU A 185 -20.07 10.61 1.18
CA LEU A 185 -20.20 11.98 1.70
C LEU A 185 -19.46 12.96 0.77
N ALA A 186 -20.20 13.90 0.19
CA ALA A 186 -19.73 14.79 -0.87
C ALA A 186 -18.54 15.70 -0.47
N HIS A 187 -18.32 15.92 0.81
CA HIS A 187 -17.33 16.90 1.30
C HIS A 187 -16.19 16.29 2.11
N VAL A 188 -16.00 14.95 2.07
CA VAL A 188 -14.98 14.30 2.91
C VAL A 188 -13.58 14.80 2.58
N ALA A 189 -13.26 14.95 1.31
CA ALA A 189 -11.95 15.46 0.91
C ALA A 189 -11.69 16.89 1.43
N THR A 190 -12.68 17.75 1.34
CA THR A 190 -12.62 19.12 1.88
C THR A 190 -12.50 19.10 3.39
N PHE A 191 -13.32 18.30 4.06
CA PHE A 191 -13.28 18.13 5.50
C PHE A 191 -11.89 17.66 5.99
N VAL A 192 -11.33 16.64 5.37
CA VAL A 192 -9.99 16.13 5.73
C VAL A 192 -8.91 17.21 5.57
N ARG A 193 -8.99 18.01 4.50
CA ARG A 193 -8.04 19.10 4.27
C ARG A 193 -8.21 20.25 5.27
N SER A 194 -9.45 20.65 5.57
CA SER A 194 -9.72 21.80 6.45
C SER A 194 -9.48 21.48 7.92
N GLU A 195 -9.93 20.30 8.38
CA GLU A 195 -9.87 19.98 9.82
C GLU A 195 -8.52 19.39 10.26
N TYR A 196 -7.85 18.66 9.37
CA TYR A 196 -6.60 17.96 9.70
C TYR A 196 -5.37 18.50 8.96
N GLY A 197 -5.55 19.41 8.01
CA GLY A 197 -4.44 19.91 7.18
C GLY A 197 -3.80 18.86 6.27
N LEU A 198 -4.44 17.70 6.11
CA LEU A 198 -3.87 16.57 5.39
C LEU A 198 -4.18 16.64 3.88
N PRO A 199 -3.19 16.44 3.01
CA PRO A 199 -3.42 16.36 1.58
C PRO A 199 -4.21 15.10 1.24
N VAL A 200 -5.32 15.28 0.52
CA VAL A 200 -6.07 14.18 -0.10
C VAL A 200 -5.58 14.03 -1.53
N LEU A 201 -4.86 12.94 -1.79
CA LEU A 201 -4.24 12.66 -3.09
C LEU A 201 -5.25 12.32 -4.17
N GLY A 202 -6.34 11.67 -3.80
CA GLY A 202 -7.36 11.31 -4.79
C GLY A 202 -8.41 10.37 -4.25
N GLU A 203 -9.24 9.91 -5.17
CA GLU A 203 -10.39 9.07 -4.92
C GLU A 203 -10.32 7.81 -5.76
N VAL A 204 -10.54 6.66 -5.12
CA VAL A 204 -10.63 5.35 -5.78
C VAL A 204 -12.11 4.93 -5.77
N PRO A 205 -12.69 4.62 -6.93
CA PRO A 205 -14.10 4.27 -7.04
C PRO A 205 -14.44 2.97 -6.31
N ASP A 206 -15.71 2.82 -5.92
CA ASP A 206 -16.22 1.57 -5.38
C ASP A 206 -16.47 0.59 -6.54
N CYS A 207 -15.58 -0.36 -6.71
CA CYS A 207 -15.59 -1.37 -7.77
C CYS A 207 -15.61 -2.78 -7.15
N PRO A 208 -16.73 -3.22 -6.59
CA PRO A 208 -16.80 -4.47 -5.84
C PRO A 208 -16.53 -5.71 -6.69
N ASN A 209 -16.95 -5.71 -7.95
CA ASN A 209 -16.73 -6.86 -8.86
C ASN A 209 -15.26 -6.96 -9.26
N PHE A 210 -14.57 -5.83 -9.39
CA PHE A 210 -13.12 -5.80 -9.68
C PHE A 210 -12.29 -6.49 -8.59
N TRP A 211 -12.73 -6.36 -7.32
CA TRP A 211 -12.05 -6.91 -6.17
C TRP A 211 -12.64 -8.24 -5.70
N SER A 212 -13.52 -8.90 -6.48
CA SER A 212 -14.03 -10.21 -6.11
C SER A 212 -12.90 -11.24 -6.05
N ARG A 213 -12.90 -12.07 -5.00
CA ARG A 213 -11.79 -13.02 -4.72
C ARG A 213 -11.51 -13.99 -5.87
N ALA A 214 -12.54 -14.41 -6.60
CA ALA A 214 -12.40 -15.38 -7.68
C ALA A 214 -11.57 -14.87 -8.87
N GLU A 215 -11.46 -13.55 -9.03
CA GLU A 215 -10.85 -12.91 -10.20
C GLU A 215 -9.68 -11.98 -9.85
N LEU A 216 -9.29 -11.90 -8.57
CA LEU A 216 -8.39 -10.85 -8.11
C LEU A 216 -6.99 -10.92 -8.76
N ALA A 217 -6.39 -12.10 -8.87
CA ALA A 217 -5.11 -12.25 -9.56
C ALA A 217 -5.21 -11.80 -11.02
N HIS A 218 -6.35 -12.09 -11.68
CA HIS A 218 -6.63 -11.64 -13.04
C HIS A 218 -6.83 -10.12 -13.11
N SER A 219 -7.54 -9.54 -12.16
CA SER A 219 -7.75 -8.09 -12.06
C SER A 219 -6.45 -7.32 -11.82
N VAL A 220 -5.60 -7.81 -10.93
CA VAL A 220 -4.26 -7.23 -10.65
C VAL A 220 -3.39 -7.29 -11.91
N ARG A 221 -3.39 -8.42 -12.64
CA ARG A 221 -2.71 -8.55 -13.93
C ARG A 221 -3.22 -7.54 -14.95
N GLY A 222 -4.51 -7.28 -14.97
CA GLY A 222 -5.13 -6.26 -15.82
C GLY A 222 -4.63 -4.85 -15.53
N LEU A 223 -4.37 -4.52 -14.27
CA LEU A 223 -3.79 -3.24 -13.89
C LEU A 223 -2.33 -3.09 -14.36
N SER A 224 -1.56 -4.16 -14.33
CA SER A 224 -0.15 -4.17 -14.76
C SER A 224 -0.01 -4.06 -16.30
N THR A 225 -1.01 -4.52 -17.06
CA THR A 225 -0.96 -4.55 -18.53
C THR A 225 -1.38 -3.21 -19.11
N PRO A 226 -0.58 -2.57 -20.00
CA PRO A 226 -0.99 -1.35 -20.68
C PRO A 226 -2.28 -1.54 -21.47
N ILE A 227 -3.25 -0.64 -21.30
CA ILE A 227 -4.50 -0.64 -22.09
C ILE A 227 -4.22 -0.02 -23.45
N VAL A 228 -3.76 -0.85 -24.39
CA VAL A 228 -3.58 -0.43 -25.80
C VAL A 228 -4.92 -0.40 -26.54
N ASP A 229 -5.86 -1.26 -26.13
CA ASP A 229 -7.19 -1.37 -26.71
C ASP A 229 -8.25 -1.45 -25.60
N ARG A 230 -9.06 -0.37 -25.49
CA ARG A 230 -10.13 -0.25 -24.50
C ARG A 230 -11.15 -1.38 -24.60
N GLN A 231 -11.53 -1.80 -25.81
CA GLN A 231 -12.51 -2.87 -26.00
C GLN A 231 -11.96 -4.23 -25.55
N ARG A 232 -10.68 -4.46 -25.80
CA ARG A 232 -10.00 -5.69 -25.35
C ARG A 232 -9.88 -5.71 -23.83
N ALA A 233 -9.54 -4.59 -23.19
CA ALA A 233 -9.48 -4.46 -21.75
C ALA A 233 -10.86 -4.68 -21.10
N LEU A 234 -11.94 -4.12 -21.64
CA LEU A 234 -13.30 -4.33 -21.17
C LEU A 234 -13.72 -5.80 -21.22
N ARG A 235 -13.36 -6.51 -22.31
CA ARG A 235 -13.67 -7.94 -22.44
C ARG A 235 -12.86 -8.80 -21.46
N ALA A 236 -11.61 -8.44 -21.21
CA ALA A 236 -10.72 -9.23 -20.39
C ALA A 236 -10.89 -8.97 -18.88
N TYR A 237 -11.17 -7.73 -18.48
CA TYR A 237 -11.09 -7.29 -17.07
C TYR A 237 -12.37 -6.65 -16.54
N GLY A 238 -13.41 -6.54 -17.37
CA GLY A 238 -14.70 -5.93 -17.01
C GLY A 238 -14.70 -4.40 -17.06
N GLU A 239 -15.91 -3.84 -16.93
CA GLU A 239 -16.14 -2.39 -17.06
C GLU A 239 -15.47 -1.57 -15.92
N GLU A 240 -15.33 -2.15 -14.74
CA GLU A 240 -14.75 -1.49 -13.56
C GLU A 240 -13.23 -1.32 -13.65
N ALA A 241 -12.54 -2.09 -14.49
CA ALA A 241 -11.08 -2.02 -14.63
C ALA A 241 -10.58 -0.66 -15.11
N ILE A 242 -11.32 -0.01 -16.00
CA ILE A 242 -10.91 1.28 -16.58
C ILE A 242 -10.94 2.40 -15.55
N PRO A 243 -12.07 2.67 -14.84
CA PRO A 243 -12.09 3.72 -13.83
C PRO A 243 -11.15 3.41 -12.65
N MET A 244 -11.01 2.15 -12.25
CA MET A 244 -10.07 1.75 -11.22
C MET A 244 -8.63 2.08 -11.60
N ARG A 245 -8.21 1.67 -12.79
CA ARG A 245 -6.87 1.95 -13.30
C ARG A 245 -6.60 3.45 -13.40
N ALA A 246 -7.51 4.22 -13.99
CA ALA A 246 -7.37 5.67 -14.12
C ALA A 246 -7.20 6.36 -12.76
N ALA A 247 -7.96 5.92 -11.75
CA ALA A 247 -7.83 6.44 -10.39
C ALA A 247 -6.44 6.13 -9.79
N LEU A 248 -5.97 4.88 -9.94
CA LEU A 248 -4.67 4.46 -9.44
C LEU A 248 -3.51 5.15 -10.17
N GLU A 249 -3.57 5.30 -11.50
CA GLU A 249 -2.59 6.07 -12.28
C GLU A 249 -2.53 7.53 -11.82
N GLY A 250 -3.65 8.16 -11.58
CA GLY A 250 -3.72 9.52 -11.02
C GLY A 250 -3.15 9.63 -9.60
N LEU A 251 -3.22 8.58 -8.78
CA LEU A 251 -2.56 8.53 -7.49
C LEU A 251 -1.03 8.41 -7.65
N VAL A 252 -0.57 7.55 -8.56
CA VAL A 252 0.86 7.37 -8.85
C VAL A 252 1.52 8.68 -9.26
N GLU A 253 0.90 9.45 -10.14
CA GLU A 253 1.40 10.75 -10.58
C GLU A 253 1.62 11.69 -9.38
N ARG A 254 0.63 11.80 -8.49
CA ARG A 254 0.71 12.67 -7.30
C ARG A 254 1.68 12.18 -6.23
N ILE A 255 1.82 10.87 -6.07
CA ILE A 255 2.82 10.28 -5.16
C ILE A 255 4.24 10.57 -5.66
N SER A 256 4.43 10.59 -6.97
CA SER A 256 5.73 10.81 -7.60
C SER A 256 6.13 12.30 -7.66
N GLU A 257 5.18 13.22 -7.51
CA GLU A 257 5.48 14.65 -7.42
C GLU A 257 6.24 14.95 -6.12
N PRO A 258 7.37 15.67 -6.19
CA PRO A 258 8.07 16.09 -4.98
C PRO A 258 7.10 16.94 -4.15
N ALA A 259 6.97 16.62 -2.86
CA ALA A 259 6.16 17.40 -1.93
C ALA A 259 6.58 18.87 -2.05
N VAL A 260 5.71 19.71 -2.61
CA VAL A 260 5.92 21.15 -2.65
C VAL A 260 6.03 21.61 -1.22
N SER A 261 7.23 21.99 -0.81
CA SER A 261 7.52 22.50 0.53
C SER A 261 6.52 23.58 0.88
N ALA A 262 5.68 23.32 1.88
CA ALA A 262 4.76 24.30 2.47
C ALA A 262 5.49 25.42 3.24
N ALA A 263 6.71 25.77 2.82
CA ALA A 263 7.59 26.73 3.46
C ALA A 263 7.60 28.07 2.73
N THR A 264 6.46 28.57 2.22
CA THR A 264 6.33 29.97 1.79
C THR A 264 4.91 30.46 1.99
N ALA A 265 4.49 30.55 3.25
CA ALA A 265 3.41 31.45 3.66
C ALA A 265 3.64 31.81 5.13
N SER A 266 4.59 32.70 5.35
CA SER A 266 4.70 33.51 6.59
C SER A 266 4.30 34.94 6.27
#